data_87c9b9e445bb08660e8f07a914908647
#
_entry.id   87c9b9e445bb08660e8f07a914908647
#
_cell.length_a   1.000
_cell.length_b   1.000
_cell.length_c   1.000
_cell.angle_alpha   90.00
_cell.angle_beta   90.00
_cell.angle_gamma   90.00
#
_symmetry.space_group_name_H-M   'P 1'
#
loop_
_entity.id
_entity.type
_entity.pdbx_description
1 polymer ?
#
loop_
_entity_poly.entity_id
_entity_poly.type
_entity_poly.pdbx_seq_one_letter_code
_entity_poly.pdbx_strand_id
1 'polypeptide(L)'
;MNMKATRIYTLLALLMMAGGTMKAQLRIDWQQCYGGLGIDEPAKFLPKDKGYIILGVSDLGSGMIACGDQGSTGAWVIEIDENHEIVNQDCFQGYHGILKAKDMDGYYFYGKKVFPSTGNPGILVVRTDDNLNIIWERTLGCEEHYFPYSVHGAITDDGGIVCVTCKGIWACGDVSQYFGGLDIWVAKLDRNGELEWETTLGTSGDEMDGRVVIAEDGGLYVFGDAENQSGNGSIENCAPSGYADGILVKMNANGEVEWNRCHGGNKKDSFSNVIELPDGYLFGGHSSSLDGDLQGAGYHPGHWYGQSWMPLTSDIWLLRTDLDGNVLWSKCYGGTKDEQIVKVFLNEDGGFTVFGTTMSLDGDSQSANNLKPAWNLEIGNKLWVFRTDSNGNLLWERAIGTQTESHEYLEDVIKHSDREYTILGQADSSGGEMPCGDYNCTNDTAYLMNSYSNYWVLHVTDTVDYTTLQVPERLLPEERAIFVYPNPANGKVTIEGVEAEEVWVYNALGQLVKRVRNSNEVSLEELVEGVYLVRIRDKEGRIFLEKVMVR
;
A
#
# COMPACT_ATOMS: atom_id res chain seq x y z
N MET A 1 0.08 60.77 5.90
CA MET A 1 -0.52 59.67 6.69
C MET A 1 -0.92 58.58 5.71
N ASN A 2 -0.11 57.55 5.68
CA ASN A 2 -0.33 56.17 5.22
C ASN A 2 -0.85 55.83 3.80
N MET A 3 -0.04 56.12 2.80
CA MET A 3 -0.15 55.39 1.52
C MET A 3 0.66 54.08 1.47
N LYS A 4 1.44 53.75 2.51
CA LYS A 4 2.25 52.51 2.55
C LYS A 4 1.48 51.29 3.10
N ALA A 5 0.48 51.49 3.92
CA ALA A 5 -0.32 50.38 4.50
C ALA A 5 -1.28 49.76 3.49
N THR A 6 -1.89 50.54 2.60
CA THR A 6 -2.87 50.05 1.62
C THR A 6 -2.22 49.21 0.51
N ARG A 7 -0.94 49.41 0.19
CA ARG A 7 -0.25 48.56 -0.80
C ARG A 7 0.16 47.19 -0.29
N ILE A 8 0.39 47.06 1.02
CA ILE A 8 0.74 45.75 1.62
C ILE A 8 -0.51 44.87 1.73
N TYR A 9 -1.67 45.41 2.06
CA TYR A 9 -2.94 44.63 2.10
C TYR A 9 -3.43 44.23 0.70
N THR A 10 -3.19 45.02 -0.32
CA THR A 10 -3.53 44.68 -1.71
C THR A 10 -2.58 43.61 -2.28
N LEU A 11 -1.31 43.58 -1.86
CA LEU A 11 -0.38 42.50 -2.26
C LEU A 11 -0.66 41.20 -1.53
N LEU A 12 -1.03 41.22 -0.23
CA LEU A 12 -1.46 40.02 0.49
C LEU A 12 -2.81 39.47 -0.02
N ALA A 13 -3.75 40.34 -0.41
CA ALA A 13 -5.02 39.91 -1.00
C ALA A 13 -4.85 39.35 -2.43
N LEU A 14 -3.85 39.82 -3.20
CA LEU A 14 -3.53 39.25 -4.51
C LEU A 14 -2.72 37.93 -4.40
N LEU A 15 -1.95 37.72 -3.32
CA LEU A 15 -1.29 36.44 -3.04
C LEU A 15 -2.28 35.39 -2.53
N MET A 16 -3.39 35.78 -1.87
CA MET A 16 -4.46 34.84 -1.49
C MET A 16 -5.42 34.49 -2.63
N MET A 17 -5.39 35.23 -3.77
CA MET A 17 -6.21 34.89 -4.94
C MET A 17 -5.45 34.06 -6.01
N ALA A 18 -4.16 33.79 -5.78
CA ALA A 18 -3.37 32.90 -6.65
C ALA A 18 -3.30 31.45 -6.14
N GLY A 19 -3.98 31.13 -5.04
CA GLY A 19 -4.25 29.77 -4.61
C GLY A 19 -5.42 29.16 -5.39
N GLY A 20 -5.30 29.12 -6.71
CA GLY A 20 -6.16 28.26 -7.52
C GLY A 20 -5.82 26.82 -7.12
N THR A 21 -6.71 26.14 -6.45
CA THR A 21 -6.66 24.68 -6.30
C THR A 21 -6.46 24.10 -7.69
N MET A 22 -5.28 23.52 -7.94
CA MET A 22 -5.05 22.82 -9.20
C MET A 22 -6.07 21.69 -9.24
N LYS A 23 -6.97 21.76 -10.21
CA LYS A 23 -7.89 20.64 -10.44
C LYS A 23 -7.02 19.47 -10.87
N ALA A 24 -7.13 18.36 -10.18
CA ALA A 24 -6.51 17.11 -10.57
C ALA A 24 -6.82 16.87 -12.05
N GLN A 25 -5.78 16.57 -12.81
CA GLN A 25 -5.91 16.20 -14.22
C GLN A 25 -5.54 14.72 -14.37
N LEU A 26 -6.04 13.89 -13.48
CA LEU A 26 -5.94 12.44 -13.65
C LEU A 26 -6.87 12.04 -14.81
N ARG A 27 -6.29 11.62 -15.91
CA ARG A 27 -7.01 11.21 -17.12
C ARG A 27 -7.17 9.71 -17.10
N ILE A 28 -8.35 9.20 -17.39
CA ILE A 28 -8.58 7.79 -17.68
C ILE A 28 -8.25 7.59 -19.16
N ASP A 29 -7.22 6.79 -19.46
CA ASP A 29 -6.79 6.51 -20.82
C ASP A 29 -7.57 5.35 -21.44
N TRP A 30 -7.81 4.32 -20.65
CA TRP A 30 -8.69 3.21 -20.98
C TRP A 30 -9.27 2.59 -19.72
N GLN A 31 -10.36 1.86 -19.86
CA GLN A 31 -10.97 1.07 -18.80
C GLN A 31 -11.78 -0.07 -19.38
N GLN A 32 -11.84 -1.18 -18.66
CA GLN A 32 -12.55 -2.39 -19.05
C GLN A 32 -13.10 -3.12 -17.83
N CYS A 33 -14.23 -3.80 -18.02
CA CYS A 33 -14.82 -4.62 -16.97
C CYS A 33 -14.83 -6.09 -17.36
N TYR A 34 -14.61 -6.94 -16.35
CA TYR A 34 -14.63 -8.40 -16.51
C TYR A 34 -15.50 -8.98 -15.40
N GLY A 35 -16.32 -9.98 -15.73
CA GLY A 35 -17.17 -10.62 -14.72
C GLY A 35 -18.27 -11.48 -15.30
N GLY A 36 -19.08 -12.01 -14.41
CA GLY A 36 -20.22 -12.88 -14.67
C GLY A 36 -21.55 -12.27 -14.28
N LEU A 37 -22.52 -13.17 -14.06
CA LEU A 37 -23.82 -12.84 -13.49
C LEU A 37 -23.80 -13.14 -11.99
N GLY A 38 -23.17 -12.27 -11.19
CA GLY A 38 -23.04 -12.49 -9.77
C GLY A 38 -22.10 -11.50 -9.10
N ILE A 39 -21.54 -11.90 -7.99
CA ILE A 39 -20.54 -11.12 -7.26
C ILE A 39 -19.16 -11.54 -7.76
N ASP A 40 -18.44 -10.58 -8.34
CA ASP A 40 -17.06 -10.73 -8.77
C ASP A 40 -16.19 -9.73 -8.01
N GLU A 41 -15.34 -10.25 -7.11
CA GLU A 41 -14.47 -9.47 -6.23
C GLU A 41 -13.01 -9.66 -6.66
N PRO A 42 -12.39 -8.68 -7.33
CA PRO A 42 -10.97 -8.77 -7.65
C PRO A 42 -10.15 -8.70 -6.38
N ALA A 43 -8.95 -9.29 -6.40
CA ALA A 43 -8.06 -9.29 -5.24
C ALA A 43 -6.66 -8.79 -5.60
N LYS A 44 -6.11 -9.25 -6.71
CA LYS A 44 -4.74 -8.93 -7.12
C LYS A 44 -4.57 -8.97 -8.63
N PHE A 45 -3.62 -8.18 -9.13
CA PHE A 45 -3.18 -8.32 -10.50
C PHE A 45 -1.66 -8.13 -10.63
N LEU A 46 -1.10 -8.74 -11.67
CA LEU A 46 0.32 -8.69 -11.99
C LEU A 46 0.52 -8.26 -13.45
N PRO A 47 1.54 -7.44 -13.72
CA PRO A 47 1.91 -7.13 -15.09
C PRO A 47 2.55 -8.34 -15.77
N LYS A 48 2.28 -8.49 -17.07
CA LYS A 48 2.98 -9.38 -18.02
C LYS A 48 3.68 -8.54 -19.06
N ASP A 49 4.52 -9.15 -19.90
CA ASP A 49 5.16 -8.45 -21.03
C ASP A 49 4.14 -7.75 -21.92
N LYS A 50 2.96 -8.36 -22.06
CA LYS A 50 1.81 -7.82 -22.81
C LYS A 50 0.53 -8.12 -22.03
N GLY A 51 0.01 -7.08 -21.34
CA GLY A 51 -1.23 -7.18 -20.57
C GLY A 51 -1.03 -7.54 -19.09
N TYR A 52 -1.98 -8.27 -18.53
CA TYR A 52 -2.03 -8.55 -17.10
C TYR A 52 -2.58 -9.94 -16.80
N ILE A 53 -2.23 -10.48 -15.64
CA ILE A 53 -2.93 -11.59 -15.01
C ILE A 53 -3.68 -11.04 -13.79
N ILE A 54 -4.97 -11.35 -13.69
CA ILE A 54 -5.88 -10.85 -12.65
C ILE A 54 -6.45 -12.04 -11.90
N LEU A 55 -6.47 -11.96 -10.58
CA LEU A 55 -7.06 -12.93 -9.66
C LEU A 55 -8.15 -12.26 -8.83
N GLY A 56 -9.24 -12.94 -8.63
CA GLY A 56 -10.27 -12.57 -7.67
C GLY A 56 -11.20 -13.73 -7.34
N VAL A 57 -12.21 -13.47 -6.53
CA VAL A 57 -13.28 -14.42 -6.21
C VAL A 57 -14.48 -14.11 -7.07
N SER A 58 -15.13 -15.12 -7.62
CA SER A 58 -16.24 -14.95 -8.55
C SER A 58 -17.28 -16.05 -8.41
N ASP A 59 -18.51 -15.74 -8.81
CA ASP A 59 -19.56 -16.71 -9.05
C ASP A 59 -19.34 -17.40 -10.40
N LEU A 60 -18.83 -18.62 -10.35
CA LEU A 60 -18.30 -19.34 -11.50
C LEU A 60 -19.37 -19.80 -12.51
N GLY A 61 -18.94 -19.98 -13.76
CA GLY A 61 -19.77 -20.55 -14.82
C GLY A 61 -20.86 -19.63 -15.37
N SER A 62 -20.68 -18.30 -15.26
CA SER A 62 -21.62 -17.31 -15.76
C SER A 62 -20.94 -16.16 -16.50
N GLY A 63 -21.63 -15.49 -17.41
CA GLY A 63 -21.11 -14.32 -18.13
C GLY A 63 -19.83 -14.61 -18.91
N MET A 64 -18.74 -13.87 -18.61
CA MET A 64 -17.43 -14.08 -19.21
C MET A 64 -16.67 -15.26 -18.60
N ILE A 65 -17.15 -15.81 -17.47
CA ILE A 65 -16.46 -16.88 -16.72
C ILE A 65 -16.77 -18.22 -17.36
N ALA A 66 -15.85 -18.74 -18.14
CA ALA A 66 -16.02 -19.97 -18.90
C ALA A 66 -15.54 -21.24 -18.17
N CYS A 67 -15.11 -21.12 -16.92
CA CYS A 67 -14.60 -22.23 -16.12
C CYS A 67 -15.39 -22.38 -14.80
N GLY A 68 -15.23 -23.54 -14.15
CA GLY A 68 -15.92 -23.88 -12.92
C GLY A 68 -17.37 -24.36 -13.11
N ASP A 69 -17.97 -24.83 -12.02
CA ASP A 69 -19.36 -25.30 -12.02
C ASP A 69 -20.31 -24.12 -11.86
N GLN A 70 -21.35 -24.05 -12.67
CA GLN A 70 -22.33 -22.98 -12.63
C GLN A 70 -22.98 -22.83 -11.24
N GLY A 71 -22.87 -21.61 -10.68
CA GLY A 71 -23.41 -21.27 -9.35
C GLY A 71 -22.52 -21.70 -8.19
N SER A 72 -21.28 -22.15 -8.44
CA SER A 72 -20.25 -22.27 -7.40
C SER A 72 -19.45 -20.97 -7.27
N THR A 73 -18.95 -20.67 -6.08
CA THR A 73 -18.02 -19.55 -5.84
C THR A 73 -16.60 -20.09 -5.76
N GLY A 74 -15.67 -19.40 -6.42
CA GLY A 74 -14.25 -19.78 -6.42
C GLY A 74 -13.34 -18.68 -6.91
N ALA A 75 -12.05 -18.94 -6.93
CA ALA A 75 -11.08 -18.03 -7.51
C ALA A 75 -11.14 -18.09 -9.04
N TRP A 76 -11.28 -16.95 -9.67
CA TRP A 76 -11.20 -16.79 -11.12
C TRP A 76 -9.91 -16.06 -11.47
N VAL A 77 -9.08 -16.71 -12.31
CA VAL A 77 -7.83 -16.17 -12.81
C VAL A 77 -8.01 -15.89 -14.30
N ILE A 78 -7.77 -14.67 -14.72
CA ILE A 78 -7.79 -14.29 -16.13
C ILE A 78 -6.45 -13.72 -16.57
N GLU A 79 -6.09 -14.01 -17.80
CA GLU A 79 -5.00 -13.37 -18.51
C GLU A 79 -5.59 -12.50 -19.61
N ILE A 80 -5.26 -11.20 -19.59
CA ILE A 80 -5.67 -10.25 -20.61
C ILE A 80 -4.46 -9.77 -21.41
N ASP A 81 -4.64 -9.56 -22.71
CA ASP A 81 -3.59 -9.10 -23.62
C ASP A 81 -3.47 -7.56 -23.66
N GLU A 82 -2.63 -7.06 -24.56
CA GLU A 82 -2.43 -5.64 -24.82
C GLU A 82 -3.66 -4.92 -25.42
N ASN A 83 -4.66 -5.66 -25.91
CA ASN A 83 -5.94 -5.13 -26.39
C ASN A 83 -7.03 -5.23 -25.31
N HIS A 84 -6.69 -5.67 -24.11
CA HIS A 84 -7.57 -5.90 -22.97
C HIS A 84 -8.60 -7.03 -23.20
N GLU A 85 -8.29 -7.98 -24.09
CA GLU A 85 -9.12 -9.15 -24.35
C GLU A 85 -8.65 -10.34 -23.49
N ILE A 86 -9.60 -11.12 -22.98
CA ILE A 86 -9.26 -12.36 -22.23
C ILE A 86 -8.66 -13.36 -23.21
N VAL A 87 -7.40 -13.72 -23.01
CA VAL A 87 -6.66 -14.71 -23.82
C VAL A 87 -6.55 -16.07 -23.12
N ASN A 88 -6.68 -16.09 -21.80
CA ASN A 88 -6.69 -17.32 -21.00
C ASN A 88 -7.50 -17.11 -19.73
N GLN A 89 -8.11 -18.17 -19.21
CA GLN A 89 -8.77 -18.16 -17.93
C GLN A 89 -8.77 -19.54 -17.28
N ASP A 90 -8.75 -19.55 -15.95
CA ASP A 90 -8.87 -20.76 -15.15
C ASP A 90 -9.59 -20.47 -13.83
N CYS A 91 -10.14 -21.51 -13.23
CA CYS A 91 -10.92 -21.42 -11.99
C CYS A 91 -10.35 -22.39 -10.95
N PHE A 92 -10.15 -21.88 -9.75
CA PHE A 92 -9.58 -22.62 -8.65
C PHE A 92 -10.42 -22.43 -7.38
N GLN A 93 -10.13 -23.20 -6.34
CA GLN A 93 -10.73 -23.01 -5.02
C GLN A 93 -9.69 -22.45 -4.04
N GLY A 94 -10.07 -21.42 -3.30
CA GLY A 94 -9.36 -21.02 -2.10
C GLY A 94 -8.21 -20.02 -2.23
N TYR A 95 -8.04 -19.29 -3.33
CA TYR A 95 -6.96 -18.30 -3.50
C TYR A 95 -7.41 -16.88 -3.18
N HIS A 96 -6.48 -16.07 -2.60
CA HIS A 96 -6.69 -14.65 -2.29
C HIS A 96 -5.59 -13.74 -2.83
N GLY A 97 -4.45 -14.28 -3.25
CA GLY A 97 -3.37 -13.49 -3.78
C GLY A 97 -2.49 -14.25 -4.77
N ILE A 98 -1.83 -13.51 -5.64
CA ILE A 98 -0.90 -14.00 -6.64
C ILE A 98 0.37 -13.15 -6.61
N LEU A 99 1.52 -13.81 -6.76
CA LEU A 99 2.83 -13.16 -6.87
C LEU A 99 3.62 -13.80 -8.01
N LYS A 100 4.36 -12.99 -8.78
CA LYS A 100 5.31 -13.51 -9.77
C LYS A 100 6.51 -14.12 -9.05
N ALA A 101 6.89 -15.32 -9.40
CA ALA A 101 8.09 -15.95 -8.85
C ALA A 101 9.34 -15.15 -9.25
N LYS A 102 10.28 -14.97 -8.31
CA LYS A 102 11.54 -14.25 -8.53
C LYS A 102 12.55 -15.20 -9.18
N ASP A 103 13.20 -14.75 -10.26
CA ASP A 103 14.24 -15.48 -10.99
C ASP A 103 13.83 -16.89 -11.44
N MET A 104 12.54 -17.17 -11.57
CA MET A 104 11.95 -18.45 -12.00
C MET A 104 10.68 -18.21 -12.81
N ASP A 105 10.35 -19.15 -13.69
CA ASP A 105 9.09 -19.12 -14.43
C ASP A 105 7.90 -19.38 -13.50
N GLY A 106 6.76 -18.72 -13.75
CA GLY A 106 5.47 -18.96 -13.11
C GLY A 106 5.16 -18.10 -11.89
N TYR A 107 4.25 -18.61 -11.05
CA TYR A 107 3.59 -17.81 -10.02
C TYR A 107 3.46 -18.57 -8.72
N TYR A 108 3.35 -17.81 -7.62
CA TYR A 108 2.84 -18.27 -6.34
C TYR A 108 1.41 -17.76 -6.17
N PHE A 109 0.51 -18.68 -5.87
CA PHE A 109 -0.82 -18.37 -5.37
C PHE A 109 -0.88 -18.68 -3.88
N TYR A 110 -1.59 -17.85 -3.12
CA TYR A 110 -1.79 -18.07 -1.70
C TYR A 110 -3.22 -17.71 -1.30
N GLY A 111 -3.71 -18.36 -0.24
CA GLY A 111 -5.08 -18.13 0.23
C GLY A 111 -5.48 -19.11 1.29
N LYS A 112 -6.76 -19.48 1.30
CA LYS A 112 -7.34 -20.42 2.27
C LYS A 112 -7.74 -21.72 1.61
N LYS A 113 -7.48 -22.85 2.27
CA LYS A 113 -7.98 -24.17 1.89
C LYS A 113 -8.48 -24.91 3.13
N VAL A 114 -9.65 -25.51 3.00
CA VAL A 114 -10.26 -26.27 4.09
C VAL A 114 -9.57 -27.64 4.20
N PHE A 115 -9.14 -28.01 5.42
CA PHE A 115 -8.67 -29.36 5.71
C PHE A 115 -9.83 -30.36 5.60
N PRO A 116 -9.74 -31.41 4.76
CA PRO A 116 -10.83 -32.35 4.55
C PRO A 116 -11.24 -33.11 5.81
N SER A 117 -10.32 -33.31 6.75
CA SER A 117 -10.53 -34.06 8.00
C SER A 117 -11.43 -33.33 9.00
N THR A 118 -11.34 -32.02 9.09
CA THR A 118 -11.97 -31.19 10.13
C THR A 118 -12.93 -30.13 9.59
N GLY A 119 -12.79 -29.74 8.33
CA GLY A 119 -13.53 -28.62 7.75
C GLY A 119 -12.98 -27.25 8.13
N ASN A 120 -11.88 -27.17 8.88
CA ASN A 120 -11.23 -25.91 9.23
C ASN A 120 -10.30 -25.43 8.10
N PRO A 121 -10.18 -24.11 7.84
CA PRO A 121 -9.28 -23.59 6.82
C PRO A 121 -7.84 -23.48 7.33
N GLY A 122 -6.88 -23.78 6.45
CA GLY A 122 -5.45 -23.48 6.60
C GLY A 122 -4.98 -22.51 5.52
N ILE A 123 -3.73 -22.07 5.59
CA ILE A 123 -3.07 -21.31 4.53
C ILE A 123 -2.72 -22.27 3.40
N LEU A 124 -3.25 -22.00 2.21
CA LEU A 124 -2.84 -22.67 0.98
C LEU A 124 -1.76 -21.86 0.29
N VAL A 125 -0.68 -22.52 -0.12
CA VAL A 125 0.32 -21.98 -1.03
C VAL A 125 0.48 -22.93 -2.20
N VAL A 126 0.44 -22.40 -3.42
CA VAL A 126 0.59 -23.16 -4.65
C VAL A 126 1.64 -22.50 -5.52
N ARG A 127 2.55 -23.30 -6.04
CA ARG A 127 3.55 -22.90 -7.02
C ARG A 127 3.15 -23.44 -8.39
N THR A 128 3.12 -22.57 -9.40
CA THR A 128 2.81 -22.97 -10.79
C THR A 128 3.94 -22.58 -11.74
N ASP A 129 3.94 -23.15 -12.95
CA ASP A 129 4.68 -22.64 -14.10
C ASP A 129 3.96 -21.42 -14.73
N ASP A 130 4.52 -20.85 -15.81
CA ASP A 130 3.92 -19.72 -16.54
C ASP A 130 2.61 -20.07 -17.26
N ASN A 131 2.31 -21.37 -17.45
CA ASN A 131 1.06 -21.87 -18.03
C ASN A 131 0.02 -22.22 -16.95
N LEU A 132 0.23 -21.82 -15.68
CA LEU A 132 -0.59 -22.12 -14.53
C LEU A 132 -0.67 -23.61 -14.13
N ASN A 133 0.21 -24.48 -14.68
CA ASN A 133 0.28 -25.88 -14.22
C ASN A 133 0.90 -25.93 -12.82
N ILE A 134 0.25 -26.66 -11.90
CA ILE A 134 0.72 -26.79 -10.52
C ILE A 134 2.02 -27.59 -10.48
N ILE A 135 3.07 -27.00 -9.91
CA ILE A 135 4.36 -27.64 -9.64
C ILE A 135 4.31 -28.32 -8.27
N TRP A 136 3.83 -27.60 -7.27
CA TRP A 136 3.56 -28.12 -5.92
C TRP A 136 2.47 -27.31 -5.21
N GLU A 137 1.89 -27.92 -4.20
CA GLU A 137 0.88 -27.34 -3.32
C GLU A 137 1.22 -27.68 -1.88
N ARG A 138 1.09 -26.70 -0.98
CA ARG A 138 1.28 -26.88 0.46
C ARG A 138 0.15 -26.20 1.23
N THR A 139 -0.38 -26.90 2.24
CA THR A 139 -1.31 -26.32 3.21
C THR A 139 -0.60 -26.25 4.55
N LEU A 140 -0.58 -25.06 5.16
CA LEU A 140 0.04 -24.76 6.46
C LEU A 140 -1.03 -24.45 7.49
N GLY A 141 -0.70 -24.65 8.77
CA GLY A 141 -1.52 -24.27 9.91
C GLY A 141 -1.89 -25.43 10.80
N CYS A 142 -3.12 -25.38 11.35
CA CYS A 142 -3.61 -26.33 12.33
C CYS A 142 -4.98 -26.87 11.92
N GLU A 143 -5.10 -28.20 11.74
CA GLU A 143 -6.35 -28.84 11.37
C GLU A 143 -7.43 -28.75 12.46
N GLU A 144 -7.04 -28.63 13.73
CA GLU A 144 -7.96 -28.70 14.86
C GLU A 144 -8.72 -27.40 15.13
N HIS A 145 -8.26 -26.27 14.54
CA HIS A 145 -8.81 -24.95 14.81
C HIS A 145 -9.05 -24.12 13.56
N TYR A 146 -10.02 -23.19 13.64
CA TYR A 146 -10.29 -22.22 12.58
C TYR A 146 -9.10 -21.26 12.41
N PHE A 147 -8.59 -21.16 11.18
CA PHE A 147 -7.38 -20.43 10.80
C PHE A 147 -7.40 -20.32 9.27
N PRO A 148 -7.04 -19.23 8.61
CA PRO A 148 -6.66 -17.88 9.03
C PRO A 148 -7.77 -16.83 8.78
N TYR A 149 -7.58 -15.57 9.24
CA TYR A 149 -8.49 -14.46 8.91
C TYR A 149 -8.24 -13.91 7.51
N SER A 150 -7.02 -13.39 7.26
CA SER A 150 -6.54 -12.94 5.95
C SER A 150 -5.18 -13.57 5.68
N VAL A 151 -4.76 -13.64 4.43
CA VAL A 151 -3.43 -14.14 4.06
C VAL A 151 -2.76 -13.12 3.16
N HIS A 152 -1.54 -12.72 3.50
CA HIS A 152 -0.68 -11.89 2.68
C HIS A 152 0.64 -12.61 2.42
N GLY A 153 1.27 -12.34 1.28
CA GLY A 153 2.52 -12.99 0.90
C GLY A 153 3.53 -12.05 0.28
N ALA A 154 4.81 -12.39 0.40
CA ALA A 154 5.92 -11.73 -0.26
C ALA A 154 6.96 -12.76 -0.72
N ILE A 155 7.60 -12.51 -1.86
CA ILE A 155 8.63 -13.40 -2.42
C ILE A 155 9.99 -12.98 -1.88
N THR A 156 10.70 -13.94 -1.27
CA THR A 156 12.05 -13.73 -0.74
C THR A 156 13.13 -13.78 -1.81
N ASP A 157 14.33 -13.26 -1.51
CA ASP A 157 15.43 -13.16 -2.47
C ASP A 157 15.95 -14.53 -2.94
N ASP A 158 15.80 -15.57 -2.13
CA ASP A 158 16.14 -16.96 -2.44
C ASP A 158 15.08 -17.69 -3.30
N GLY A 159 13.98 -16.99 -3.66
CA GLY A 159 12.89 -17.49 -4.47
C GLY A 159 11.83 -18.27 -3.67
N GLY A 160 11.90 -18.27 -2.34
CA GLY A 160 10.85 -18.76 -1.45
C GLY A 160 9.70 -17.76 -1.31
N ILE A 161 8.74 -18.08 -0.44
CA ILE A 161 7.61 -17.22 -0.11
C ILE A 161 7.43 -17.12 1.41
N VAL A 162 7.21 -15.89 1.89
CA VAL A 162 6.71 -15.65 3.24
C VAL A 162 5.22 -15.41 3.17
N CYS A 163 4.46 -16.09 4.03
CA CYS A 163 3.04 -15.87 4.24
C CYS A 163 2.79 -15.32 5.64
N VAL A 164 1.90 -14.35 5.74
CA VAL A 164 1.48 -13.71 6.99
C VAL A 164 -0.02 -13.78 7.12
N THR A 165 -0.49 -14.09 8.33
CA THR A 165 -1.91 -14.09 8.68
C THR A 165 -2.10 -13.79 10.16
N CYS A 166 -3.34 -13.51 10.57
CA CYS A 166 -3.72 -13.43 11.98
C CYS A 166 -4.39 -14.73 12.41
N LYS A 167 -4.11 -15.19 13.62
CA LYS A 167 -4.61 -16.43 14.21
C LYS A 167 -5.00 -16.24 15.67
N GLY A 168 -6.10 -16.87 16.09
CA GLY A 168 -6.54 -16.94 17.50
C GLY A 168 -6.54 -18.36 18.00
N ILE A 169 -5.39 -19.05 17.96
CA ILE A 169 -5.30 -20.48 18.27
C ILE A 169 -4.09 -20.83 19.11
N TRP A 170 -4.23 -21.87 19.92
CA TRP A 170 -3.13 -22.52 20.65
C TRP A 170 -2.09 -23.09 19.68
N ALA A 171 -0.88 -23.31 20.18
CA ALA A 171 0.19 -23.98 19.44
C ALA A 171 -0.26 -25.38 18.99
N CYS A 172 -0.30 -25.63 17.67
CA CYS A 172 -0.67 -26.89 17.03
C CYS A 172 -0.27 -26.92 15.55
N GLY A 173 -0.05 -28.11 15.00
CA GLY A 173 0.37 -28.27 13.61
C GLY A 173 1.69 -27.56 13.34
N ASP A 174 1.70 -26.66 12.34
CA ASP A 174 2.87 -25.85 11.99
C ASP A 174 3.04 -24.62 12.89
N VAL A 175 2.14 -24.37 13.85
CA VAL A 175 2.18 -23.21 14.75
C VAL A 175 2.79 -23.60 16.09
N SER A 176 3.98 -23.06 16.43
CA SER A 176 4.70 -23.44 17.65
C SER A 176 4.34 -22.59 18.87
N GLN A 177 3.85 -21.35 18.69
CA GLN A 177 3.61 -20.41 19.78
C GLN A 177 2.23 -19.75 19.71
N TYR A 178 1.77 -19.26 20.87
CA TYR A 178 0.53 -18.51 21.05
C TYR A 178 0.70 -17.60 22.28
N PHE A 179 0.38 -16.32 22.14
CA PHE A 179 0.57 -15.34 23.22
C PHE A 179 -0.77 -14.87 23.84
N GLY A 180 -1.86 -14.92 23.11
CA GLY A 180 -3.21 -14.56 23.57
C GLY A 180 -4.02 -13.89 22.46
N GLY A 181 -5.35 -13.80 22.59
CA GLY A 181 -6.17 -13.14 21.57
C GLY A 181 -5.93 -13.65 20.14
N LEU A 182 -5.81 -12.71 19.22
CA LEU A 182 -5.35 -12.94 17.84
C LEU A 182 -3.87 -12.56 17.74
N ASP A 183 -3.03 -13.45 17.26
CA ASP A 183 -1.61 -13.16 17.00
C ASP A 183 -1.32 -13.12 15.48
N ILE A 184 -0.36 -12.32 15.06
CA ILE A 184 0.18 -12.38 13.70
C ILE A 184 1.12 -13.59 13.58
N TRP A 185 0.88 -14.45 12.60
CA TRP A 185 1.71 -15.61 12.31
C TRP A 185 2.43 -15.42 10.97
N VAL A 186 3.73 -15.64 10.97
CA VAL A 186 4.62 -15.50 9.83
C VAL A 186 5.26 -16.85 9.55
N ALA A 187 5.18 -17.34 8.31
CA ALA A 187 5.77 -18.60 7.90
C ALA A 187 6.50 -18.46 6.58
N LYS A 188 7.72 -18.99 6.48
CA LYS A 188 8.53 -19.02 5.25
C LYS A 188 8.58 -20.43 4.69
N LEU A 189 8.22 -20.55 3.42
CA LEU A 189 8.49 -21.73 2.61
C LEU A 189 9.66 -21.47 1.67
N ASP A 190 10.50 -22.51 1.48
CA ASP A 190 11.52 -22.51 0.46
C ASP A 190 10.88 -22.62 -0.95
N ARG A 191 11.69 -22.54 -2.02
CA ARG A 191 11.22 -22.68 -3.39
C ARG A 191 10.59 -24.03 -3.73
N ASN A 192 10.80 -25.05 -2.90
CA ASN A 192 10.27 -26.42 -3.08
C ASN A 192 8.98 -26.65 -2.25
N GLY A 193 8.54 -25.65 -1.47
CA GLY A 193 7.37 -25.72 -0.62
C GLY A 193 7.62 -26.31 0.78
N GLU A 194 8.88 -26.48 1.19
CA GLU A 194 9.22 -26.93 2.53
C GLU A 194 9.24 -25.75 3.51
N LEU A 195 8.68 -25.96 4.70
CA LEU A 195 8.66 -24.96 5.76
C LEU A 195 10.08 -24.80 6.33
N GLU A 196 10.67 -23.62 6.16
CA GLU A 196 12.00 -23.30 6.69
C GLU A 196 11.94 -22.81 8.13
N TRP A 197 11.02 -21.89 8.40
CA TRP A 197 10.79 -21.35 9.74
C TRP A 197 9.37 -20.76 9.86
N GLU A 198 8.91 -20.61 11.09
CA GLU A 198 7.71 -19.87 11.44
C GLU A 198 7.93 -19.06 12.72
N THR A 199 7.21 -17.95 12.85
CA THR A 199 7.29 -17.07 14.04
C THR A 199 5.91 -16.50 14.34
N THR A 200 5.53 -16.54 15.61
CA THR A 200 4.34 -15.84 16.10
C THR A 200 4.73 -14.48 16.67
N LEU A 201 4.07 -13.43 16.18
CA LEU A 201 4.19 -12.06 16.66
C LEU A 201 2.91 -11.70 17.40
N GLY A 202 3.00 -11.42 18.69
CA GLY A 202 1.80 -11.15 19.47
C GLY A 202 2.07 -10.67 20.88
N THR A 203 0.98 -10.28 21.52
CA THR A 203 0.87 -9.89 22.94
C THR A 203 -0.23 -10.75 23.61
N SER A 204 -0.75 -10.33 24.76
CA SER A 204 -1.94 -10.95 25.34
C SER A 204 -3.26 -10.38 24.75
N GLY A 205 -3.19 -9.36 23.88
CA GLY A 205 -4.29 -8.73 23.17
C GLY A 205 -4.50 -9.34 21.78
N ASP A 206 -5.14 -8.57 20.91
CA ASP A 206 -5.35 -8.92 19.50
C ASP A 206 -4.36 -8.16 18.62
N GLU A 207 -3.65 -8.87 17.75
CA GLU A 207 -2.87 -8.34 16.66
C GLU A 207 -3.54 -8.71 15.34
N MET A 208 -3.86 -7.71 14.51
CA MET A 208 -4.67 -7.90 13.30
C MET A 208 -4.04 -7.26 12.06
N ASP A 209 -4.64 -7.55 10.92
CA ASP A 209 -4.29 -6.98 9.60
C ASP A 209 -2.82 -7.16 9.21
N GLY A 210 -2.19 -8.25 9.71
CA GLY A 210 -0.78 -8.57 9.46
C GLY A 210 -0.44 -8.64 7.97
N ARG A 211 0.53 -7.83 7.54
CA ARG A 211 1.05 -7.77 6.17
C ARG A 211 2.56 -7.85 6.18
N VAL A 212 3.16 -8.12 5.01
CA VAL A 212 4.61 -8.30 4.89
C VAL A 212 5.15 -7.65 3.63
N VAL A 213 6.33 -7.04 3.75
CA VAL A 213 7.20 -6.66 2.63
C VAL A 213 8.63 -7.10 2.90
N ILE A 214 9.37 -7.37 1.84
CA ILE A 214 10.80 -7.72 1.95
C ILE A 214 11.59 -6.41 2.13
N ALA A 215 12.47 -6.39 3.13
CA ALA A 215 13.36 -5.27 3.39
C ALA A 215 14.55 -5.25 2.41
N GLU A 216 15.21 -4.10 2.24
CA GLU A 216 16.38 -3.98 1.34
C GLU A 216 17.55 -4.87 1.76
N ASP A 217 17.66 -5.25 3.04
CA ASP A 217 18.70 -6.13 3.56
C ASP A 217 18.38 -7.63 3.43
N GLY A 218 17.24 -7.99 2.81
CA GLY A 218 16.74 -9.35 2.66
C GLY A 218 15.96 -9.86 3.89
N GLY A 219 15.83 -9.07 4.94
CA GLY A 219 14.91 -9.32 6.04
C GLY A 219 13.47 -8.95 5.70
N LEU A 220 12.62 -8.80 6.71
CA LEU A 220 11.19 -8.58 6.54
C LEU A 220 10.73 -7.38 7.37
N TYR A 221 9.77 -6.63 6.84
CA TYR A 221 8.89 -5.79 7.63
C TYR A 221 7.50 -6.44 7.70
N VAL A 222 7.06 -6.76 8.91
CA VAL A 222 5.70 -7.19 9.20
C VAL A 222 4.98 -6.04 9.90
N PHE A 223 3.80 -5.70 9.44
CA PHE A 223 3.04 -4.53 9.94
C PHE A 223 1.54 -4.80 9.94
N GLY A 224 0.82 -4.06 10.76
CA GLY A 224 -0.62 -4.19 10.99
C GLY A 224 -1.05 -3.32 12.15
N ASP A 225 -1.90 -3.84 13.01
CA ASP A 225 -2.27 -3.22 14.29
C ASP A 225 -2.08 -4.20 15.47
N ALA A 226 -1.89 -3.65 16.66
CA ALA A 226 -1.74 -4.41 17.88
C ALA A 226 -2.54 -3.77 19.01
N GLU A 227 -3.42 -4.56 19.65
CA GLU A 227 -4.05 -4.19 20.91
C GLU A 227 -3.10 -4.50 22.04
N ASN A 228 -2.74 -3.48 22.82
CA ASN A 228 -1.86 -3.71 23.94
C ASN A 228 -2.63 -4.18 25.17
N GLN A 229 -2.28 -5.35 25.59
CA GLN A 229 -2.46 -5.72 26.99
C GLN A 229 -1.08 -6.14 27.51
N SER A 230 -0.65 -5.50 28.58
CA SER A 230 0.61 -5.80 29.25
C SER A 230 0.75 -7.30 29.49
N GLY A 231 1.74 -7.95 28.88
CA GLY A 231 1.96 -9.38 29.02
C GLY A 231 3.17 -9.90 28.26
N ASN A 232 3.44 -11.16 28.39
CA ASN A 232 4.57 -11.88 27.83
C ASN A 232 4.37 -12.14 26.33
N GLY A 233 4.68 -11.18 25.47
CA GLY A 233 4.61 -11.34 24.02
C GLY A 233 5.97 -11.20 23.35
N SER A 234 6.01 -11.42 22.04
CA SER A 234 7.16 -11.14 21.18
C SER A 234 7.24 -9.69 20.74
N ILE A 235 6.18 -8.90 21.00
CA ILE A 235 6.08 -7.47 20.69
C ILE A 235 6.23 -6.69 21.99
N GLU A 236 7.25 -5.84 22.06
CA GLU A 236 7.56 -5.04 23.24
C GLU A 236 7.25 -3.56 23.00
N ASN A 237 6.95 -2.83 24.10
CA ASN A 237 6.80 -1.36 24.08
C ASN A 237 5.72 -0.78 23.13
N CYS A 238 4.78 -1.58 22.69
CA CYS A 238 3.52 -1.07 22.20
C CYS A 238 2.67 -0.71 23.40
N ALA A 239 2.69 0.54 23.81
CA ALA A 239 1.94 1.00 24.98
C ALA A 239 0.73 1.82 24.50
N PRO A 240 -0.39 1.22 24.33
CA PRO A 240 -1.57 1.95 23.93
C PRO A 240 -2.25 2.57 25.12
N SER A 241 -2.83 3.64 24.79
CA SER A 241 -3.76 4.34 25.66
C SER A 241 -5.22 3.93 25.44
N GLY A 242 -5.52 2.78 24.81
CA GLY A 242 -6.91 2.39 24.74
C GLY A 242 -7.37 1.38 23.71
N TYR A 243 -7.03 1.53 22.44
CA TYR A 243 -7.39 0.65 21.33
C TYR A 243 -6.13 0.19 20.61
N ALA A 244 -6.25 -0.44 19.45
CA ALA A 244 -5.11 -0.91 18.67
C ALA A 244 -4.29 0.26 18.08
N ASP A 245 -2.96 0.15 18.14
CA ASP A 245 -2.01 1.05 17.50
C ASP A 245 -1.38 0.37 16.28
N GLY A 246 -0.94 1.18 15.30
CA GLY A 246 -0.18 0.68 14.15
C GLY A 246 1.18 0.11 14.60
N ILE A 247 1.50 -1.10 14.14
CA ILE A 247 2.74 -1.79 14.47
C ILE A 247 3.62 -2.01 13.24
N LEU A 248 4.94 -1.87 13.41
CA LEU A 248 5.97 -2.34 12.50
C LEU A 248 6.94 -3.25 13.25
N VAL A 249 7.17 -4.44 12.75
CA VAL A 249 8.17 -5.40 13.23
C VAL A 249 9.21 -5.63 12.14
N LYS A 250 10.48 -5.38 12.44
CA LYS A 250 11.60 -5.78 11.59
C LYS A 250 12.06 -7.16 12.01
N MET A 251 12.16 -8.06 11.03
CA MET A 251 12.70 -9.41 11.22
C MET A 251 13.89 -9.61 10.29
N ASN A 252 14.87 -10.40 10.70
CA ASN A 252 15.92 -10.86 9.81
C ASN A 252 15.41 -11.97 8.85
N ALA A 253 16.23 -12.37 7.88
CA ALA A 253 15.89 -13.40 6.91
C ALA A 253 15.60 -14.80 7.51
N ASN A 254 16.02 -15.05 8.77
CA ASN A 254 15.79 -16.30 9.49
C ASN A 254 14.50 -16.29 10.32
N GLY A 255 13.69 -15.22 10.24
CA GLY A 255 12.45 -15.10 11.00
C GLY A 255 12.61 -14.64 12.45
N GLU A 256 13.77 -14.14 12.83
CA GLU A 256 14.02 -13.60 14.17
C GLU A 256 13.68 -12.12 14.24
N VAL A 257 12.96 -11.69 15.27
CA VAL A 257 12.63 -10.28 15.50
C VAL A 257 13.89 -9.50 15.89
N GLU A 258 14.19 -8.43 15.16
CA GLU A 258 15.28 -7.51 15.46
C GLU A 258 14.81 -6.34 16.31
N TRP A 259 13.67 -5.76 15.96
CA TRP A 259 13.01 -4.69 16.70
C TRP A 259 11.55 -4.54 16.27
N ASN A 260 10.78 -3.83 17.07
CA ASN A 260 9.44 -3.35 16.70
C ASN A 260 9.25 -1.89 17.07
N ARG A 261 8.27 -1.25 16.43
CA ARG A 261 7.81 0.13 16.66
C ARG A 261 6.30 0.16 16.61
N CYS A 262 5.72 1.00 17.47
CA CYS A 262 4.28 1.22 17.52
C CYS A 262 4.01 2.71 17.48
N HIS A 263 2.99 3.09 16.73
CA HIS A 263 2.56 4.47 16.54
C HIS A 263 1.04 4.56 16.55
N GLY A 264 0.52 5.58 17.21
CA GLY A 264 -0.92 5.81 17.27
C GLY A 264 -1.32 6.80 18.35
N GLY A 265 -2.58 6.70 18.77
CA GLY A 265 -3.18 7.53 19.79
C GLY A 265 -4.19 6.78 20.67
N ASN A 266 -5.23 7.43 21.15
CA ASN A 266 -6.17 6.81 22.09
C ASN A 266 -7.35 6.08 21.43
N LYS A 267 -7.36 5.93 20.10
CA LYS A 267 -8.36 5.21 19.30
C LYS A 267 -7.71 4.16 18.43
N LYS A 268 -8.48 3.59 17.49
CA LYS A 268 -7.95 2.59 16.57
C LYS A 268 -7.07 3.26 15.51
N ASP A 269 -5.85 2.77 15.40
CA ASP A 269 -4.84 3.15 14.43
C ASP A 269 -4.23 1.89 13.82
N SER A 270 -3.98 1.85 12.53
CA SER A 270 -3.48 0.66 11.84
C SER A 270 -2.60 1.02 10.67
N PHE A 271 -1.60 0.18 10.36
CA PHE A 271 -0.79 0.29 9.16
C PHE A 271 -1.15 -0.78 8.13
N SER A 272 -1.35 -0.36 6.89
CA SER A 272 -1.59 -1.23 5.73
C SER A 272 -0.51 -1.12 4.67
N ASN A 273 0.40 -0.16 4.78
CA ASN A 273 1.50 0.08 3.87
C ASN A 273 2.74 0.52 4.65
N VAL A 274 3.91 0.11 4.18
CA VAL A 274 5.19 0.64 4.62
C VAL A 274 6.13 0.80 3.42
N ILE A 275 6.85 1.91 3.37
CA ILE A 275 7.92 2.17 2.40
C ILE A 275 9.19 2.46 3.20
N GLU A 276 10.23 1.66 2.97
CA GLU A 276 11.57 1.96 3.46
C GLU A 276 12.17 3.09 2.61
N LEU A 277 12.68 4.11 3.28
CA LEU A 277 13.28 5.28 2.67
C LEU A 277 14.74 5.38 3.14
N PRO A 278 15.62 6.04 2.38
CA PRO A 278 17.03 6.14 2.75
C PRO A 278 17.30 6.74 4.14
N ASP A 279 16.36 7.48 4.70
CA ASP A 279 16.47 8.22 5.96
C ASP A 279 15.34 7.90 6.96
N GLY A 280 14.61 6.78 6.77
CA GLY A 280 13.56 6.33 7.67
C GLY A 280 12.44 5.59 6.96
N TYR A 281 11.20 5.78 7.41
CA TYR A 281 10.04 5.04 6.92
C TYR A 281 8.87 5.96 6.62
N LEU A 282 8.09 5.62 5.59
CA LEU A 282 6.73 6.13 5.42
C LEU A 282 5.76 4.98 5.70
N PHE A 283 4.83 5.22 6.59
CA PHE A 283 3.69 4.36 6.87
C PHE A 283 2.44 4.95 6.23
N GLY A 284 1.62 4.09 5.66
CA GLY A 284 0.28 4.41 5.21
C GLY A 284 -0.71 3.50 5.92
N GLY A 285 -1.75 4.08 6.48
CA GLY A 285 -2.77 3.35 7.24
C GLY A 285 -4.04 4.15 7.39
N HIS A 286 -4.76 3.87 8.44
CA HIS A 286 -5.94 4.64 8.82
C HIS A 286 -5.94 4.90 10.32
N SER A 287 -6.58 6.01 10.71
CA SER A 287 -6.65 6.44 12.10
C SER A 287 -7.98 7.08 12.44
N SER A 288 -8.40 6.88 13.69
CA SER A 288 -9.52 7.59 14.31
C SER A 288 -9.07 8.43 15.52
N SER A 289 -7.78 8.61 15.73
CA SER A 289 -7.18 9.28 16.89
C SER A 289 -6.97 10.79 16.67
N LEU A 290 -6.97 11.55 17.77
CA LEU A 290 -6.73 13.01 17.80
C LEU A 290 -5.50 13.39 18.63
N ASP A 291 -4.89 12.43 19.27
CA ASP A 291 -3.76 12.61 20.20
C ASP A 291 -2.61 11.64 19.86
N GLY A 292 -1.61 11.54 20.74
CA GLY A 292 -0.42 10.75 20.47
C GLY A 292 0.32 11.27 19.24
N ASP A 293 0.70 10.37 18.34
CA ASP A 293 1.39 10.69 17.09
C ASP A 293 0.50 11.44 16.09
N LEU A 294 -0.81 11.52 16.36
CA LEU A 294 -1.79 12.21 15.52
C LEU A 294 -2.14 13.61 16.00
N GLN A 295 -1.49 14.09 17.06
CA GLN A 295 -1.73 15.44 17.55
C GLN A 295 -1.40 16.49 16.48
N GLY A 296 -2.43 17.15 15.94
CA GLY A 296 -2.29 18.16 14.87
C GLY A 296 -2.16 17.56 13.47
N ALA A 297 -2.38 16.26 13.29
CA ALA A 297 -2.30 15.58 12.00
C ALA A 297 -3.43 15.94 11.01
N GLY A 298 -4.47 16.61 11.45
CA GLY A 298 -5.55 17.08 10.57
C GLY A 298 -6.74 16.12 10.44
N TYR A 299 -6.88 15.14 11.33
CA TYR A 299 -8.01 14.21 11.35
C TYR A 299 -9.38 14.93 11.35
N HIS A 300 -10.32 14.42 10.57
CA HIS A 300 -11.67 14.98 10.38
C HIS A 300 -12.71 14.14 11.15
N PRO A 301 -12.99 14.48 12.41
CA PRO A 301 -13.86 13.65 13.24
C PRO A 301 -15.28 13.60 12.69
N GLY A 302 -15.74 12.41 12.41
CA GLY A 302 -17.12 12.09 12.04
C GLY A 302 -17.66 10.95 12.89
N HIS A 303 -18.89 10.55 12.61
CA HIS A 303 -19.52 9.36 13.19
C HIS A 303 -20.29 8.61 12.13
N TRP A 304 -20.31 7.31 12.22
CA TRP A 304 -21.14 6.45 11.38
C TRP A 304 -22.59 6.94 11.42
N TYR A 305 -23.19 7.15 10.25
CA TYR A 305 -24.55 7.66 10.10
C TYR A 305 -24.83 8.98 10.83
N GLY A 306 -23.78 9.77 11.14
CA GLY A 306 -23.94 11.06 11.84
C GLY A 306 -24.45 10.97 13.28
N GLN A 307 -24.41 9.80 13.90
CA GLN A 307 -24.87 9.57 15.26
C GLN A 307 -23.68 9.58 16.23
N SER A 308 -23.70 10.48 17.22
CA SER A 308 -22.58 10.65 18.17
C SER A 308 -22.29 9.43 19.06
N TRP A 309 -23.18 8.44 19.10
CA TRP A 309 -23.01 7.20 19.83
C TRP A 309 -22.42 6.05 18.98
N MET A 310 -22.30 6.26 17.66
CA MET A 310 -21.64 5.34 16.75
C MET A 310 -20.10 5.50 16.81
N PRO A 311 -19.33 4.48 16.41
CA PRO A 311 -17.88 4.60 16.30
C PRO A 311 -17.46 5.81 15.47
N LEU A 312 -16.32 6.38 15.77
CA LEU A 312 -15.69 7.42 14.94
C LEU A 312 -15.37 6.84 13.56
N THR A 313 -15.46 7.68 12.54
CA THR A 313 -14.95 7.38 11.20
C THR A 313 -13.43 7.43 11.19
N SER A 314 -12.81 6.89 10.17
CA SER A 314 -11.35 6.88 10.02
C SER A 314 -10.92 7.66 8.79
N ASP A 315 -9.81 8.41 8.91
CA ASP A 315 -9.10 9.05 7.80
C ASP A 315 -7.92 8.20 7.34
N ILE A 316 -7.48 8.38 6.11
CA ILE A 316 -6.17 7.88 5.66
C ILE A 316 -5.08 8.59 6.47
N TRP A 317 -4.20 7.82 7.08
CA TRP A 317 -3.09 8.31 7.88
C TRP A 317 -1.76 8.04 7.18
N LEU A 318 -0.96 9.08 6.96
CA LEU A 318 0.44 8.97 6.56
C LEU A 318 1.34 9.43 7.70
N LEU A 319 2.29 8.58 8.07
CA LEU A 319 3.27 8.83 9.12
C LEU A 319 4.68 8.70 8.53
N ARG A 320 5.50 9.73 8.71
CA ARG A 320 6.90 9.75 8.32
C ARG A 320 7.79 9.72 9.55
N THR A 321 8.71 8.77 9.63
CA THR A 321 9.66 8.66 10.73
C THR A 321 11.11 8.67 10.21
N ASP A 322 12.07 8.89 11.10
CA ASP A 322 13.47 8.59 10.84
C ASP A 322 13.73 7.07 11.03
N LEU A 323 15.01 6.64 10.87
CA LEU A 323 15.41 5.24 11.05
C LEU A 323 15.27 4.73 12.48
N ASP A 324 15.28 5.63 13.46
CA ASP A 324 15.09 5.30 14.88
C ASP A 324 13.61 5.21 15.26
N GLY A 325 12.70 5.52 14.32
CA GLY A 325 11.25 5.54 14.54
C GLY A 325 10.72 6.85 15.13
N ASN A 326 11.54 7.92 15.24
CA ASN A 326 11.03 9.21 15.69
C ASN A 326 10.17 9.85 14.61
N VAL A 327 9.02 10.39 14.98
CA VAL A 327 8.08 11.03 14.07
C VAL A 327 8.66 12.31 13.48
N LEU A 328 8.79 12.37 12.17
CA LEU A 328 9.17 13.58 11.43
C LEU A 328 7.94 14.42 11.07
N TRP A 329 6.88 13.76 10.60
CA TRP A 329 5.58 14.36 10.41
C TRP A 329 4.48 13.27 10.40
N SER A 330 3.26 13.67 10.74
CA SER A 330 2.07 12.84 10.77
C SER A 330 0.91 13.63 10.17
N LYS A 331 0.14 13.02 9.26
CA LYS A 331 -0.97 13.68 8.57
C LYS A 331 -2.11 12.73 8.27
N CYS A 332 -3.33 13.21 8.52
CA CYS A 332 -4.58 12.58 8.12
C CYS A 332 -5.14 13.26 6.88
N TYR A 333 -5.76 12.48 6.01
CA TYR A 333 -6.43 12.93 4.79
C TYR A 333 -7.79 12.28 4.72
N GLY A 334 -8.82 13.08 4.54
CA GLY A 334 -10.19 12.58 4.50
C GLY A 334 -11.24 13.66 4.70
N GLY A 335 -12.38 13.24 5.22
CA GLY A 335 -13.49 14.10 5.58
C GLY A 335 -14.32 13.52 6.72
N THR A 336 -15.61 13.85 6.79
CA THR A 336 -16.44 13.43 7.93
C THR A 336 -16.97 12.00 7.86
N LYS A 337 -16.59 11.21 6.84
CA LYS A 337 -16.93 9.79 6.66
C LYS A 337 -15.65 8.94 6.67
N ASP A 338 -15.75 7.67 6.26
CA ASP A 338 -14.61 6.77 6.22
C ASP A 338 -13.79 6.90 4.95
N GLU A 339 -12.49 6.89 5.14
CA GLU A 339 -11.48 6.73 4.11
C GLU A 339 -10.59 5.52 4.41
N GLN A 340 -10.21 4.81 3.34
CA GLN A 340 -9.33 3.65 3.42
C GLN A 340 -8.20 3.76 2.41
N ILE A 341 -6.97 3.49 2.85
CA ILE A 341 -5.80 3.42 1.97
C ILE A 341 -5.63 1.98 1.46
N VAL A 342 -5.32 1.86 0.17
CA VAL A 342 -4.94 0.58 -0.43
C VAL A 342 -3.46 0.56 -0.76
N LYS A 343 -2.95 1.66 -1.37
CA LYS A 343 -1.56 1.71 -1.83
C LYS A 343 -0.99 3.11 -1.71
N VAL A 344 0.29 3.19 -1.37
CA VAL A 344 1.08 4.41 -1.46
C VAL A 344 2.36 4.16 -2.25
N PHE A 345 2.75 5.13 -3.08
CA PHE A 345 3.97 5.08 -3.88
C PHE A 345 4.82 6.30 -3.63
N LEU A 346 6.12 6.08 -3.44
CA LEU A 346 7.13 7.14 -3.49
C LEU A 346 7.32 7.59 -4.94
N ASN A 347 7.41 8.89 -5.15
CA ASN A 347 7.69 9.52 -6.44
C ASN A 347 9.14 10.02 -6.52
N GLU A 348 9.64 10.24 -7.73
CA GLU A 348 11.01 10.73 -7.97
C GLU A 348 11.30 12.11 -7.34
N ASP A 349 10.27 12.92 -7.14
CA ASP A 349 10.37 14.23 -6.47
C ASP A 349 10.34 14.13 -4.93
N GLY A 350 10.32 12.92 -4.39
CA GLY A 350 10.23 12.64 -2.95
C GLY A 350 8.83 12.79 -2.36
N GLY A 351 7.83 13.19 -3.14
CA GLY A 351 6.43 13.21 -2.75
C GLY A 351 5.77 11.82 -2.87
N PHE A 352 4.49 11.75 -2.56
CA PHE A 352 3.78 10.47 -2.51
C PHE A 352 2.48 10.52 -3.31
N THR A 353 2.18 9.44 -4.05
CA THR A 353 0.86 9.23 -4.65
C THR A 353 0.14 8.14 -3.86
N VAL A 354 -1.05 8.47 -3.38
CA VAL A 354 -1.87 7.62 -2.52
C VAL A 354 -3.13 7.20 -3.26
N PHE A 355 -3.44 5.92 -3.18
CA PHE A 355 -4.63 5.30 -3.73
C PHE A 355 -5.46 4.69 -2.62
N GLY A 356 -6.73 5.00 -2.59
CA GLY A 356 -7.66 4.51 -1.58
C GLY A 356 -9.11 4.70 -1.99
N THR A 357 -9.98 4.73 -1.01
CA THR A 357 -11.41 5.01 -1.19
C THR A 357 -11.86 6.09 -0.23
N THR A 358 -12.91 6.82 -0.60
CA THR A 358 -13.58 7.83 0.23
C THR A 358 -15.09 7.68 0.19
N MET A 359 -15.74 7.91 1.32
CA MET A 359 -17.18 8.12 1.43
C MET A 359 -17.51 9.58 1.74
N SER A 360 -16.52 10.45 1.89
CA SER A 360 -16.68 11.85 2.26
C SER A 360 -16.95 12.75 1.06
N LEU A 361 -17.70 13.82 1.31
CA LEU A 361 -17.99 14.90 0.34
C LEU A 361 -17.35 16.23 0.78
N ASP A 362 -16.57 16.21 1.84
CA ASP A 362 -15.97 17.36 2.50
C ASP A 362 -14.50 17.08 2.85
N GLY A 363 -13.89 17.96 3.66
CA GLY A 363 -12.48 17.83 4.03
C GLY A 363 -11.56 17.90 2.82
N ASP A 364 -10.67 16.93 2.68
CA ASP A 364 -9.69 16.82 1.59
C ASP A 364 -10.26 16.16 0.32
N SER A 365 -11.42 15.45 0.41
CA SER A 365 -12.01 14.68 -0.68
C SER A 365 -13.10 15.43 -1.46
N GLN A 366 -12.91 16.72 -1.70
CA GLN A 366 -13.92 17.62 -2.28
C GLN A 366 -14.34 17.23 -3.71
N SER A 367 -13.48 16.59 -4.49
CA SER A 367 -13.81 16.15 -5.86
C SER A 367 -14.93 15.11 -5.88
N ALA A 368 -15.13 14.35 -4.80
CA ALA A 368 -16.22 13.38 -4.65
C ALA A 368 -17.62 14.04 -4.73
N ASN A 369 -17.75 15.35 -4.45
CA ASN A 369 -18.98 16.07 -4.66
C ASN A 369 -19.51 16.03 -6.11
N ASN A 370 -18.63 15.83 -7.10
CA ASN A 370 -19.02 15.70 -8.49
C ASN A 370 -19.67 14.34 -8.79
N LEU A 371 -19.49 13.36 -7.92
CA LEU A 371 -20.04 12.01 -8.03
C LEU A 371 -21.32 11.83 -7.20
N LYS A 372 -21.76 12.87 -6.53
CA LYS A 372 -22.95 12.86 -5.69
C LYS A 372 -24.22 12.71 -6.52
N PRO A 373 -25.12 11.76 -6.17
CA PRO A 373 -26.44 11.66 -6.79
C PRO A 373 -27.26 12.94 -6.60
N ALA A 374 -28.05 13.31 -7.62
CA ALA A 374 -28.85 14.54 -7.56
C ALA A 374 -29.93 14.54 -6.46
N TRP A 375 -30.31 13.36 -5.97
CA TRP A 375 -31.39 13.15 -4.98
C TRP A 375 -30.91 12.77 -3.59
N ASN A 376 -29.61 12.51 -3.39
CA ASN A 376 -29.06 12.10 -2.11
C ASN A 376 -27.90 12.98 -1.69
N LEU A 377 -27.66 13.04 -0.38
CA LEU A 377 -26.54 13.77 0.24
C LEU A 377 -25.37 12.82 0.59
N GLU A 378 -25.51 11.53 0.35
CA GLU A 378 -24.51 10.51 0.66
C GLU A 378 -24.05 9.81 -0.63
N ILE A 379 -22.83 9.33 -0.65
CA ILE A 379 -22.24 8.48 -1.68
C ILE A 379 -21.82 7.16 -1.06
N GLY A 380 -21.75 6.09 -1.87
CA GLY A 380 -20.99 4.89 -1.51
C GLY A 380 -19.49 5.14 -1.58
N ASN A 381 -18.68 4.14 -1.33
CA ASN A 381 -17.23 4.23 -1.55
C ASN A 381 -16.92 4.65 -2.97
N LYS A 382 -15.98 5.58 -3.13
CA LYS A 382 -15.45 6.02 -4.43
C LYS A 382 -13.94 5.82 -4.43
N LEU A 383 -13.36 5.43 -5.54
CA LEU A 383 -11.91 5.44 -5.67
C LEU A 383 -11.40 6.86 -5.42
N TRP A 384 -10.37 6.99 -4.60
CA TRP A 384 -9.78 8.27 -4.26
C TRP A 384 -8.28 8.23 -4.47
N VAL A 385 -7.79 9.15 -5.28
CA VAL A 385 -6.37 9.28 -5.60
C VAL A 385 -5.94 10.68 -5.22
N PHE A 386 -4.84 10.78 -4.50
CA PHE A 386 -4.26 12.09 -4.21
C PHE A 386 -2.73 12.04 -4.21
N ARG A 387 -2.13 13.20 -4.40
CA ARG A 387 -0.68 13.37 -4.38
C ARG A 387 -0.27 14.40 -3.34
N THR A 388 0.83 14.11 -2.67
CA THR A 388 1.46 15.00 -1.68
C THR A 388 2.86 15.38 -2.12
N ASP A 389 3.41 16.44 -1.52
CA ASP A 389 4.85 16.71 -1.53
C ASP A 389 5.58 15.80 -0.51
N SER A 390 6.90 15.93 -0.41
CA SER A 390 7.73 15.17 0.54
C SER A 390 7.46 15.47 2.02
N ASN A 391 6.77 16.56 2.33
CA ASN A 391 6.35 16.94 3.67
C ASN A 391 4.89 16.52 3.96
N GLY A 392 4.28 15.75 3.07
CA GLY A 392 2.90 15.32 3.17
C GLY A 392 1.87 16.45 2.92
N ASN A 393 2.21 17.57 2.29
CA ASN A 393 1.21 18.56 1.94
C ASN A 393 0.45 18.11 0.70
N LEU A 394 -0.88 18.13 0.77
CA LEU A 394 -1.75 17.76 -0.35
C LEU A 394 -1.53 18.70 -1.54
N LEU A 395 -1.17 18.14 -2.68
CA LEU A 395 -0.98 18.88 -3.93
C LEU A 395 -2.23 18.87 -4.79
N TRP A 396 -2.85 17.71 -4.95
CA TRP A 396 -4.12 17.52 -5.64
C TRP A 396 -4.80 16.23 -5.18
N GLU A 397 -6.11 16.13 -5.44
CA GLU A 397 -6.92 14.95 -5.18
C GLU A 397 -7.96 14.74 -6.29
N ARG A 398 -8.38 13.49 -6.51
CA ARG A 398 -9.47 13.14 -7.40
C ARG A 398 -10.20 11.89 -6.92
N ALA A 399 -11.53 11.98 -6.84
CA ALA A 399 -12.41 10.83 -6.74
C ALA A 399 -12.85 10.36 -8.15
N ILE A 400 -12.94 9.05 -8.33
CA ILE A 400 -13.36 8.38 -9.56
C ILE A 400 -14.46 7.38 -9.20
N GLY A 401 -15.54 7.35 -9.98
CA GLY A 401 -16.65 6.43 -9.75
C GLY A 401 -17.95 6.85 -10.41
N THR A 402 -19.03 6.22 -9.99
CA THR A 402 -20.38 6.50 -10.49
C THR A 402 -21.04 7.65 -9.74
N GLN A 403 -22.07 8.26 -10.36
CA GLN A 403 -22.94 9.24 -9.71
C GLN A 403 -24.13 8.56 -9.03
N THR A 404 -23.88 7.47 -8.35
CA THR A 404 -24.87 6.65 -7.64
C THR A 404 -24.46 6.42 -6.20
N GLU A 405 -25.34 5.81 -5.40
CA GLU A 405 -25.06 5.36 -4.03
C GLU A 405 -24.23 4.06 -3.98
N SER A 406 -23.92 3.48 -5.14
CA SER A 406 -23.15 2.23 -5.22
C SER A 406 -21.73 2.40 -4.69
N HIS A 407 -21.14 1.30 -4.30
CA HIS A 407 -19.80 1.22 -3.80
C HIS A 407 -18.84 0.81 -4.93
N GLU A 408 -17.76 1.53 -5.06
CA GLU A 408 -16.61 1.14 -5.84
C GLU A 408 -15.45 0.94 -4.85
N TYR A 409 -14.85 -0.26 -4.89
CA TYR A 409 -13.71 -0.59 -4.05
C TYR A 409 -12.45 -0.61 -4.89
N LEU A 410 -11.36 -0.19 -4.29
CA LEU A 410 -10.03 -0.29 -4.87
C LEU A 410 -9.32 -1.47 -4.22
N GLU A 411 -8.74 -2.37 -5.04
CA GLU A 411 -8.13 -3.60 -4.55
C GLU A 411 -6.61 -3.64 -4.75
N ASP A 412 -6.13 -3.17 -5.90
CA ASP A 412 -4.70 -3.12 -6.14
C ASP A 412 -4.32 -2.06 -7.18
N VAL A 413 -3.04 -1.66 -7.20
CA VAL A 413 -2.50 -0.67 -8.14
C VAL A 413 -1.12 -1.07 -8.61
N ILE A 414 -0.89 -1.01 -9.91
CA ILE A 414 0.43 -1.12 -10.53
C ILE A 414 0.90 0.29 -10.94
N LYS A 415 2.08 0.68 -10.49
CA LYS A 415 2.77 1.89 -10.93
C LYS A 415 3.67 1.58 -12.12
N HIS A 416 3.47 2.28 -13.24
CA HIS A 416 4.32 2.20 -14.43
C HIS A 416 5.36 3.32 -14.44
N SER A 417 4.96 4.50 -13.98
CA SER A 417 5.80 5.67 -13.78
C SER A 417 5.23 6.56 -12.67
N ASP A 418 5.86 7.67 -12.35
CA ASP A 418 5.31 8.64 -11.38
C ASP A 418 3.98 9.28 -11.83
N ARG A 419 3.57 9.02 -13.06
CA ARG A 419 2.37 9.59 -13.67
C ARG A 419 1.40 8.58 -14.23
N GLU A 420 1.81 7.32 -14.38
CA GLU A 420 1.01 6.29 -15.05
C GLU A 420 0.76 5.12 -14.12
N TYR A 421 -0.50 4.77 -13.97
CA TYR A 421 -0.93 3.71 -13.06
C TYR A 421 -2.02 2.87 -13.72
N THR A 422 -2.03 1.57 -13.45
CA THR A 422 -3.17 0.71 -13.70
C THR A 422 -3.79 0.33 -12.37
N ILE A 423 -5.09 0.49 -12.26
CA ILE A 423 -5.88 0.29 -11.04
C ILE A 423 -6.78 -0.92 -11.26
N LEU A 424 -6.86 -1.79 -10.27
CA LEU A 424 -7.83 -2.86 -10.16
C LEU A 424 -8.83 -2.49 -9.06
N GLY A 425 -10.09 -2.45 -9.41
CA GLY A 425 -11.18 -2.17 -8.50
C GLY A 425 -12.36 -3.09 -8.72
N GLN A 426 -13.31 -3.00 -7.82
CA GLN A 426 -14.63 -3.63 -7.89
C GLN A 426 -15.67 -2.55 -8.15
N ALA A 427 -16.64 -2.87 -8.98
CA ALA A 427 -17.72 -1.95 -9.34
C ALA A 427 -19.07 -2.62 -9.24
N ASP A 428 -19.98 -2.05 -8.44
CA ASP A 428 -21.32 -2.60 -8.20
C ASP A 428 -22.37 -2.09 -9.19
N SER A 429 -22.08 -1.08 -10.00
CA SER A 429 -23.05 -0.53 -10.96
C SER A 429 -22.40 0.23 -12.10
N SER A 430 -23.21 0.59 -13.11
CA SER A 430 -22.78 1.42 -14.22
C SER A 430 -23.25 2.87 -14.09
N GLY A 431 -22.49 3.77 -14.68
CA GLY A 431 -22.83 5.19 -14.79
C GLY A 431 -21.66 6.10 -14.49
N GLY A 432 -21.79 7.39 -14.75
CA GLY A 432 -20.70 8.35 -14.56
C GLY A 432 -19.50 8.06 -15.44
N GLU A 433 -18.32 7.87 -14.83
CA GLU A 433 -17.08 7.57 -15.55
C GLU A 433 -16.88 6.06 -15.82
N MET A 434 -17.81 5.20 -15.39
CA MET A 434 -17.67 3.74 -15.47
C MET A 434 -18.44 3.10 -16.62
N PRO A 435 -17.80 2.25 -17.44
CA PRO A 435 -18.46 1.50 -18.51
C PRO A 435 -19.09 0.18 -18.04
N CYS A 436 -18.85 -0.25 -16.78
CA CYS A 436 -19.29 -1.53 -16.27
C CYS A 436 -20.79 -1.56 -16.04
N GLY A 437 -21.59 -1.77 -17.06
CA GLY A 437 -22.98 -1.62 -16.79
C GLY A 437 -24.00 -2.29 -17.65
N ASP A 438 -23.62 -3.11 -18.60
CA ASP A 438 -24.61 -3.70 -19.51
C ASP A 438 -24.46 -5.21 -19.77
N TYR A 439 -23.92 -5.97 -18.80
CA TYR A 439 -24.23 -7.39 -18.81
C TYR A 439 -25.62 -7.62 -18.19
N ASN A 440 -26.65 -7.13 -18.96
CA ASN A 440 -28.06 -7.46 -18.80
C ASN A 440 -28.68 -7.34 -17.40
N CYS A 441 -28.56 -6.22 -16.71
CA CYS A 441 -29.54 -5.79 -15.72
C CYS A 441 -30.87 -5.32 -16.36
N THR A 442 -31.13 -5.69 -17.61
CA THR A 442 -32.43 -5.41 -18.27
C THR A 442 -33.37 -6.56 -17.96
N ASN A 443 -34.35 -6.29 -17.15
CA ASN A 443 -35.58 -7.04 -16.92
C ASN A 443 -35.61 -8.07 -15.82
N ASP A 444 -35.30 -7.67 -14.59
CA ASP A 444 -36.03 -8.34 -13.52
C ASP A 444 -36.43 -7.36 -12.40
N THR A 445 -37.72 -7.36 -12.13
CA THR A 445 -38.41 -6.59 -11.09
C THR A 445 -38.11 -7.11 -9.68
N ALA A 446 -36.95 -7.66 -9.47
CA ALA A 446 -36.44 -8.07 -8.16
C ALA A 446 -35.52 -6.99 -7.58
N TYR A 447 -36.09 -5.84 -7.29
CA TYR A 447 -35.58 -4.92 -6.29
C TYR A 447 -35.53 -5.61 -4.92
N LEU A 448 -34.59 -6.45 -4.63
CA LEU A 448 -34.29 -6.90 -3.27
C LEU A 448 -33.02 -7.79 -3.27
N MET A 449 -31.88 -7.21 -2.89
CA MET A 449 -30.73 -7.88 -2.24
C MET A 449 -29.79 -8.76 -3.07
N ASN A 450 -29.49 -8.46 -4.34
CA ASN A 450 -28.31 -9.03 -4.96
C ASN A 450 -27.49 -7.90 -5.59
N SER A 451 -26.45 -7.46 -4.91
CA SER A 451 -25.42 -6.60 -5.49
C SER A 451 -24.63 -7.45 -6.49
N TYR A 452 -24.70 -7.10 -7.76
CA TYR A 452 -23.80 -7.62 -8.78
C TYR A 452 -22.58 -6.74 -8.82
N SER A 453 -21.39 -7.32 -8.79
CA SER A 453 -20.14 -6.59 -8.93
C SER A 453 -19.25 -7.21 -10.00
N ASN A 454 -18.36 -6.42 -10.59
CA ASN A 454 -17.43 -6.86 -11.62
C ASN A 454 -16.02 -6.37 -11.30
N TYR A 455 -15.00 -7.03 -11.83
CA TYR A 455 -13.64 -6.51 -11.87
C TYR A 455 -13.61 -5.28 -12.77
N TRP A 456 -13.13 -4.19 -12.27
CA TRP A 456 -12.93 -2.95 -13.00
C TRP A 456 -11.45 -2.62 -13.10
N VAL A 457 -10.92 -2.65 -14.31
CA VAL A 457 -9.53 -2.30 -14.60
C VAL A 457 -9.51 -0.98 -15.33
N LEU A 458 -8.73 -0.03 -14.85
CA LEU A 458 -8.56 1.26 -15.51
C LEU A 458 -7.10 1.70 -15.50
N HIS A 459 -6.67 2.30 -16.61
CA HIS A 459 -5.36 2.92 -16.73
C HIS A 459 -5.52 4.44 -16.68
N VAL A 460 -4.72 5.07 -15.83
CA VAL A 460 -4.82 6.50 -15.57
C VAL A 460 -3.48 7.18 -15.72
N THR A 461 -3.50 8.39 -16.26
CA THR A 461 -2.34 9.27 -16.38
C THR A 461 -2.55 10.55 -15.58
N ASP A 462 -1.60 10.88 -14.71
CA ASP A 462 -1.50 12.20 -14.10
C ASP A 462 -0.93 13.19 -15.12
N THR A 463 -1.76 14.15 -15.53
CA THR A 463 -1.41 15.16 -16.52
C THR A 463 -1.03 16.52 -15.90
N VAL A 464 -0.90 16.59 -14.57
CA VAL A 464 -0.49 17.82 -13.87
C VAL A 464 0.91 18.23 -14.30
N ASP A 465 1.08 19.51 -14.67
CA ASP A 465 2.40 20.06 -14.97
C ASP A 465 3.08 20.55 -13.70
N TYR A 466 3.92 19.71 -13.11
CA TYR A 466 4.68 20.03 -11.89
C TYR A 466 5.81 21.04 -12.13
N THR A 467 6.20 21.32 -13.38
CA THR A 467 7.24 22.33 -13.69
C THR A 467 6.74 23.74 -13.43
N THR A 468 5.43 23.96 -13.44
CA THR A 468 4.81 25.27 -13.13
C THR A 468 4.53 25.45 -11.64
N LEU A 469 4.62 24.38 -10.84
CA LEU A 469 4.62 24.47 -9.40
C LEU A 469 5.95 25.14 -8.99
N GLN A 470 5.94 26.45 -8.80
CA GLN A 470 6.93 27.07 -7.96
C GLN A 470 6.71 26.51 -6.55
N VAL A 471 7.37 25.40 -6.23
CA VAL A 471 7.70 25.10 -4.84
C VAL A 471 8.30 26.40 -4.32
N PRO A 472 7.71 27.10 -3.31
CA PRO A 472 8.37 28.24 -2.76
C PRO A 472 9.75 27.74 -2.35
N GLU A 473 10.78 28.30 -3.01
CA GLU A 473 12.17 28.03 -2.67
C GLU A 473 12.23 28.20 -1.16
N ARG A 474 12.28 27.07 -0.46
CA ARG A 474 12.33 27.07 1.00
C ARG A 474 13.54 27.93 1.28
N LEU A 475 13.36 29.02 2.00
CA LEU A 475 14.48 29.70 2.66
C LEU A 475 15.07 28.66 3.62
N LEU A 476 15.91 27.80 3.06
CA LEU A 476 16.75 26.90 3.84
C LEU A 476 17.57 27.81 4.75
N PRO A 477 17.63 27.55 6.07
CA PRO A 477 18.64 28.17 6.89
C PRO A 477 19.96 27.95 6.15
N GLU A 478 20.88 28.92 6.11
CA GLU A 478 22.15 28.87 5.37
C GLU A 478 22.80 27.49 5.47
N GLU A 479 22.38 26.56 4.59
CA GLU A 479 22.89 25.20 4.57
C GLU A 479 24.27 25.28 3.91
N ARG A 480 25.25 24.75 4.60
CA ARG A 480 26.57 24.50 4.02
C ARG A 480 26.35 23.64 2.79
N ALA A 481 26.54 24.18 1.60
CA ALA A 481 26.45 23.41 0.37
C ALA A 481 27.50 22.29 0.44
N ILE A 482 27.06 21.04 0.28
CA ILE A 482 27.98 19.95 0.04
C ILE A 482 28.25 19.84 -1.45
N PHE A 483 29.44 19.40 -1.79
CA PHE A 483 29.83 19.14 -3.17
C PHE A 483 30.42 17.75 -3.27
N VAL A 484 29.97 16.97 -4.26
CA VAL A 484 30.55 15.68 -4.61
C VAL A 484 31.17 15.79 -5.99
N TYR A 485 32.48 15.74 -6.06
CA TYR A 485 33.21 15.95 -7.30
C TYR A 485 34.42 15.00 -7.45
N PRO A 486 34.91 14.79 -8.69
CA PRO A 486 34.33 15.22 -9.94
C PRO A 486 33.01 14.55 -10.26
N ASN A 487 32.07 15.26 -10.89
CA ASN A 487 30.83 14.70 -11.41
C ASN A 487 30.63 15.18 -12.86
N PRO A 488 30.80 14.35 -13.89
CA PRO A 488 31.00 12.89 -13.85
C PRO A 488 32.31 12.43 -13.18
N ALA A 489 32.22 11.33 -12.46
CA ALA A 489 33.33 10.70 -11.75
C ALA A 489 34.16 9.79 -12.67
N ASN A 490 35.45 9.79 -12.47
CA ASN A 490 36.38 8.85 -13.10
C ASN A 490 37.18 8.17 -11.97
N GLY A 491 36.71 7.02 -11.56
CA GLY A 491 37.33 6.17 -10.54
C GLY A 491 37.16 6.59 -9.08
N LYS A 492 36.94 7.86 -8.77
CA LYS A 492 36.64 8.31 -7.40
C LYS A 492 35.91 9.65 -7.34
N VAL A 493 35.26 9.91 -6.21
CA VAL A 493 34.70 11.22 -5.86
C VAL A 493 35.20 11.68 -4.49
N THR A 494 35.21 13.01 -4.31
CA THR A 494 35.51 13.66 -3.05
C THR A 494 34.27 14.43 -2.58
N ILE A 495 33.98 14.34 -1.28
CA ILE A 495 32.88 15.06 -0.62
C ILE A 495 33.49 16.29 0.06
N GLU A 496 32.99 17.49 -0.24
CA GLU A 496 33.41 18.73 0.37
C GLU A 496 32.20 19.42 1.05
N GLY A 497 32.47 20.16 2.12
CA GLY A 497 31.49 20.91 2.88
C GLY A 497 31.08 20.25 4.19
N VAL A 498 31.29 18.94 4.35
CA VAL A 498 31.02 18.17 5.58
C VAL A 498 32.13 17.15 5.86
N GLU A 499 32.22 16.68 7.10
CA GLU A 499 33.02 15.51 7.47
C GLU A 499 32.12 14.27 7.46
N ALA A 500 32.27 13.43 6.43
CA ALA A 500 31.45 12.24 6.27
C ALA A 500 31.79 11.19 7.33
N GLU A 501 30.84 10.79 8.14
CA GLU A 501 30.90 9.64 9.03
C GLU A 501 30.64 8.35 8.23
N GLU A 502 29.63 8.39 7.36
CA GLU A 502 29.27 7.23 6.56
C GLU A 502 28.72 7.65 5.18
N VAL A 503 29.11 6.91 4.15
CA VAL A 503 28.72 7.16 2.76
C VAL A 503 28.23 5.85 2.15
N TRP A 504 27.04 5.86 1.57
CA TRP A 504 26.45 4.76 0.83
C TRP A 504 26.29 5.15 -0.64
N VAL A 505 26.58 4.23 -1.53
CA VAL A 505 26.43 4.42 -2.98
C VAL A 505 25.43 3.39 -3.49
N TYR A 506 24.37 3.87 -4.11
CA TYR A 506 23.30 3.03 -4.67
C TYR A 506 23.32 3.12 -6.19
N ASN A 507 23.01 2.03 -6.87
CA ASN A 507 22.82 1.99 -8.32
C ASN A 507 21.44 2.57 -8.70
N ALA A 508 21.14 2.62 -10.02
CA ALA A 508 19.86 3.11 -10.53
C ALA A 508 18.64 2.25 -10.12
N LEU A 509 18.87 1.04 -9.63
CA LEU A 509 17.83 0.14 -9.11
C LEU A 509 17.65 0.27 -7.59
N GLY A 510 18.33 1.23 -6.94
CA GLY A 510 18.28 1.42 -5.48
C GLY A 510 19.11 0.42 -4.68
N GLN A 511 19.88 -0.46 -5.32
CA GLN A 511 20.71 -1.45 -4.63
C GLN A 511 21.99 -0.81 -4.09
N LEU A 512 22.31 -1.06 -2.83
CA LEU A 512 23.56 -0.62 -2.20
C LEU A 512 24.75 -1.36 -2.85
N VAL A 513 25.60 -0.60 -3.54
CA VAL A 513 26.76 -1.15 -4.25
C VAL A 513 28.08 -0.84 -3.54
N LYS A 514 28.10 0.16 -2.64
CA LYS A 514 29.29 0.49 -1.87
C LYS A 514 28.93 1.23 -0.58
N ARG A 515 29.70 0.96 0.49
CA ARG A 515 29.62 1.65 1.78
C ARG A 515 31.01 2.02 2.27
N VAL A 516 31.19 3.27 2.67
CA VAL A 516 32.47 3.81 3.16
C VAL A 516 32.24 4.51 4.49
N ARG A 517 33.14 4.35 5.46
CA ARG A 517 33.05 4.99 6.78
C ARG A 517 34.23 5.90 7.04
N ASN A 518 33.95 7.01 7.71
CA ASN A 518 34.94 8.00 8.16
C ASN A 518 35.90 8.46 7.03
N SER A 519 35.35 8.69 5.83
CA SER A 519 36.12 9.15 4.69
C SER A 519 35.29 10.07 3.80
N ASN A 520 35.90 11.17 3.40
CA ASN A 520 35.36 12.08 2.40
C ASN A 520 35.78 11.70 0.96
N GLU A 521 36.60 10.65 0.77
CA GLU A 521 36.92 10.10 -0.54
C GLU A 521 36.26 8.74 -0.73
N VAL A 522 35.55 8.56 -1.84
CA VAL A 522 34.85 7.32 -2.22
C VAL A 522 35.40 6.83 -3.55
N SER A 523 36.08 5.68 -3.55
CA SER A 523 36.50 5.03 -4.79
C SER A 523 35.27 4.42 -5.47
N LEU A 524 35.15 4.62 -6.79
CA LEU A 524 34.09 4.10 -7.67
C LEU A 524 34.66 3.22 -8.79
N GLU A 525 35.93 2.82 -8.70
CA GLU A 525 36.68 2.10 -9.76
C GLU A 525 36.06 0.75 -10.12
N GLU A 526 35.33 0.15 -9.19
CA GLU A 526 34.69 -1.17 -9.37
C GLU A 526 33.26 -1.05 -9.95
N LEU A 527 32.73 0.18 -10.08
CA LEU A 527 31.38 0.42 -10.55
C LEU A 527 31.36 0.56 -12.08
N VAL A 528 30.32 0.04 -12.71
CA VAL A 528 30.10 0.21 -14.14
C VAL A 528 29.65 1.64 -14.46
N GLU A 529 29.86 2.08 -15.72
CA GLU A 529 29.34 3.36 -16.17
C GLU A 529 27.84 3.46 -15.92
N GLY A 530 27.41 4.58 -15.32
CA GLY A 530 26.01 4.78 -14.97
C GLY A 530 25.77 5.89 -13.97
N VAL A 531 24.53 6.03 -13.56
CA VAL A 531 24.08 7.00 -12.57
C VAL A 531 23.94 6.31 -11.22
N TYR A 532 24.50 6.93 -10.18
CA TYR A 532 24.49 6.45 -8.82
C TYR A 532 23.97 7.54 -7.88
N LEU A 533 23.28 7.13 -6.84
CA LEU A 533 22.89 7.98 -5.73
C LEU A 533 23.91 7.81 -4.61
N VAL A 534 24.48 8.90 -4.12
CA VAL A 534 25.43 8.91 -3.01
C VAL A 534 24.74 9.54 -1.81
N ARG A 535 24.51 8.75 -0.79
CA ARG A 535 23.99 9.18 0.51
C ARG A 535 25.14 9.39 1.47
N ILE A 536 25.16 10.52 2.14
CA ILE A 536 26.24 10.94 3.03
C ILE A 536 25.62 11.25 4.39
N ARG A 537 26.11 10.61 5.47
CA ARG A 537 25.84 11.01 6.85
C ARG A 537 27.09 11.68 7.41
N ASP A 538 26.96 12.86 7.93
CA ASP A 538 28.06 13.54 8.61
C ASP A 538 28.15 13.15 10.10
N LYS A 539 29.17 13.63 10.78
CA LYS A 539 29.41 13.37 12.21
C LYS A 539 28.37 13.99 13.14
N GLU A 540 27.53 14.89 12.63
CA GLU A 540 26.43 15.53 13.36
C GLU A 540 25.10 14.80 13.11
N GLY A 541 25.14 13.66 12.37
CA GLY A 541 23.99 12.82 12.04
C GLY A 541 23.13 13.34 10.89
N ARG A 542 23.51 14.46 10.24
CA ARG A 542 22.77 15.02 9.10
C ARG A 542 23.02 14.19 7.86
N ILE A 543 21.98 14.06 7.02
CA ILE A 543 22.01 13.24 5.81
C ILE A 543 21.93 14.16 4.59
N PHE A 544 22.76 13.86 3.60
CA PHE A 544 22.81 14.52 2.32
C PHE A 544 22.74 13.49 1.21
N LEU A 545 22.12 13.86 0.09
CA LEU A 545 21.94 13.01 -1.09
C LEU A 545 22.49 13.74 -2.31
N GLU A 546 23.37 13.08 -3.05
CA GLU A 546 23.96 13.61 -4.27
C GLU A 546 23.93 12.58 -5.39
N LYS A 547 23.65 13.03 -6.60
CA LYS A 547 23.65 12.22 -7.81
C LYS A 547 25.02 12.27 -8.47
N VAL A 548 25.64 11.12 -8.69
CA VAL A 548 26.96 10.97 -9.30
C VAL A 548 26.86 10.16 -10.58
N MET A 549 27.43 10.67 -11.67
CA MET A 549 27.60 9.92 -12.91
C MET A 549 29.00 9.32 -12.94
N VAL A 550 29.11 7.99 -13.07
CA VAL A 550 30.38 7.26 -13.25
C VAL A 550 30.61 7.04 -14.74
N ARG A 551 31.83 7.31 -15.21
CA ARG A 551 32.30 7.11 -16.58
C ARG A 551 33.45 6.14 -16.64
#